data_e0201478880b1ccd5b2ec040f19b0517
#
_entry.id   e0201478880b1ccd5b2ec040f19b0517
#
_cell.length_a   1.000
_cell.length_b   1.000
_cell.length_c   1.000
_cell.angle_alpha   90.00
_cell.angle_beta   90.00
_cell.angle_gamma   90.00
#
_symmetry.space_group_name_H-M   'P 1'
#
loop_
_entity.id
_entity.type
_entity.pdbx_description
1 polymer ?
#
loop_
_entity_poly.entity_id
_entity_poly.type
_entity_poly.pdbx_seq_one_letter_code
_entity_poly.pdbx_strand_id
1 'polypeptide(L)'
;MIENLTVGMLQEHTYFYIDEKTKHGFIIDPGAEAERLLAYIKEKEYVIEKILLTHGHTDHIGAAAKLREILGCEIVIHQEGRIYLEDPNWNLSSQFDAPFTLSADHYVEHGDEIALEVNKDFKVRVIYAPGHTADGVAYYAEKDGVAFVGDIIFEGTVGRSDLPGGNSNRLLSAIRAQIFTLPETTILYPGHGNATNVKKEKETSPVFNFFD
;
A
#
# COMPACT_ATOMS: atom_id res chain seq x y z
N MET A 1 -15.50 -5.07 3.38
CA MET A 1 -15.01 -4.87 4.77
C MET A 1 -13.53 -4.53 4.76
N ILE A 2 -13.11 -3.62 5.65
CA ILE A 2 -11.68 -3.26 5.80
C ILE A 2 -11.31 -3.43 7.27
N GLU A 3 -10.21 -4.12 7.51
CA GLU A 3 -9.60 -4.30 8.83
C GLU A 3 -8.10 -4.05 8.70
N ASN A 4 -7.41 -3.76 9.80
CA ASN A 4 -5.96 -3.63 9.78
C ASN A 4 -5.31 -4.21 11.05
N LEU A 5 -4.07 -4.61 10.91
CA LEU A 5 -3.16 -4.91 12.02
C LEU A 5 -1.94 -4.02 11.89
N THR A 6 -1.59 -3.34 12.97
CA THR A 6 -0.33 -2.62 13.07
C THR A 6 0.79 -3.61 13.37
N VAL A 7 1.83 -3.63 12.55
CA VAL A 7 2.92 -4.60 12.61
C VAL A 7 4.30 -3.95 12.65
N GLY A 8 5.27 -4.72 13.13
CA GLY A 8 6.68 -4.34 13.12
C GLY A 8 7.05 -3.17 14.03
N MET A 9 8.37 -2.86 14.06
CA MET A 9 8.92 -1.78 14.89
C MET A 9 8.52 -0.39 14.39
N LEU A 10 8.27 -0.24 13.08
CA LEU A 10 7.87 1.02 12.46
C LEU A 10 6.36 1.27 12.54
N GLN A 11 5.59 0.34 13.15
CA GLN A 11 4.13 0.49 13.36
C GLN A 11 3.37 0.67 12.05
N GLU A 12 3.77 -0.06 11.01
CA GLU A 12 3.09 -0.08 9.72
C GLU A 12 1.71 -0.74 9.85
N HIS A 13 0.75 -0.32 9.03
CA HIS A 13 -0.61 -0.84 8.95
C HIS A 13 -0.77 -1.79 7.77
N THR A 14 -0.75 -3.07 8.04
CA THR A 14 -1.18 -4.09 7.09
C THR A 14 -2.69 -4.10 7.00
N TYR A 15 -3.27 -3.88 5.82
CA TYR A 15 -4.72 -3.86 5.62
C TYR A 15 -5.24 -5.16 5.01
N PHE A 16 -6.44 -5.54 5.44
CA PHE A 16 -7.25 -6.61 4.86
C PHE A 16 -8.46 -5.99 4.18
N TYR A 17 -8.54 -6.07 2.86
CA TYR A 17 -9.68 -5.63 2.09
C TYR A 17 -10.44 -6.85 1.58
N ILE A 18 -11.57 -7.17 2.24
CA ILE A 18 -12.26 -8.44 2.15
C ILE A 18 -13.69 -8.27 1.63
N ASP A 19 -14.07 -9.08 0.65
CA ASP A 19 -15.46 -9.28 0.25
C ASP A 19 -16.19 -10.12 1.32
N GLU A 20 -17.10 -9.48 2.04
CA GLU A 20 -17.82 -10.10 3.16
C GLU A 20 -18.64 -11.33 2.75
N LYS A 21 -19.08 -11.38 1.49
CA LYS A 21 -19.94 -12.47 1.00
C LYS A 21 -19.13 -13.74 0.73
N THR A 22 -17.94 -13.59 0.18
CA THR A 22 -17.11 -14.71 -0.23
C THR A 22 -15.99 -15.02 0.75
N LYS A 23 -15.66 -14.10 1.65
CA LYS A 23 -14.48 -14.11 2.53
C LYS A 23 -13.16 -14.04 1.78
N HIS A 24 -13.19 -13.86 0.45
CA HIS A 24 -12.01 -13.63 -0.35
C HIS A 24 -11.59 -12.15 -0.29
N GLY A 25 -10.30 -11.88 -0.48
CA GLY A 25 -9.82 -10.51 -0.44
C GLY A 25 -8.36 -10.33 -0.80
N PHE A 26 -7.93 -9.10 -0.60
CA PHE A 26 -6.55 -8.67 -0.73
C PHE A 26 -5.97 -8.40 0.66
N ILE A 27 -4.68 -8.68 0.83
CA ILE A 27 -3.87 -8.12 1.90
C ILE A 27 -2.97 -7.05 1.29
N ILE A 28 -2.93 -5.87 1.91
CA ILE A 28 -2.15 -4.73 1.44
C ILE A 28 -1.02 -4.48 2.44
N ASP A 29 0.19 -4.36 1.93
CA ASP A 29 1.42 -4.07 2.65
C ASP A 29 1.62 -4.96 3.90
N PRO A 30 1.82 -6.28 3.75
CA PRO A 30 2.15 -7.13 4.90
C PRO A 30 3.61 -6.92 5.33
N GLY A 31 3.83 -5.91 6.18
CA GLY A 31 5.14 -5.39 6.49
C GLY A 31 5.98 -6.25 7.43
N ALA A 32 5.37 -6.94 8.37
CA ALA A 32 6.07 -7.77 9.36
C ALA A 32 5.15 -8.81 10.01
N GLU A 33 5.67 -9.57 10.97
CA GLU A 33 4.91 -10.48 11.84
C GLU A 33 4.05 -11.50 11.08
N ALA A 34 4.63 -12.16 10.06
CA ALA A 34 3.92 -13.09 9.18
C ALA A 34 3.07 -14.13 9.93
N GLU A 35 3.57 -14.69 11.04
CA GLU A 35 2.85 -15.66 11.86
C GLU A 35 1.57 -15.07 12.49
N ARG A 36 1.63 -13.82 12.93
CA ARG A 36 0.46 -13.12 13.49
C ARG A 36 -0.57 -12.83 12.41
N LEU A 37 -0.12 -12.39 11.22
CA LEU A 37 -0.98 -12.17 10.07
C LEU A 37 -1.66 -13.48 9.63
N LEU A 38 -0.91 -14.60 9.55
CA LEU A 38 -1.44 -15.92 9.22
C LEU A 38 -2.47 -16.42 10.26
N ALA A 39 -2.19 -16.22 11.55
CA ALA A 39 -3.13 -16.58 12.62
C ALA A 39 -4.44 -15.79 12.49
N TYR A 40 -4.35 -14.50 12.19
CA TYR A 40 -5.51 -13.64 11.97
C TYR A 40 -6.32 -14.05 10.74
N ILE A 41 -5.67 -14.29 9.61
CA ILE A 41 -6.31 -14.78 8.38
C ILE A 41 -7.08 -16.08 8.65
N LYS A 42 -6.44 -17.01 9.38
CA LYS A 42 -7.04 -18.29 9.75
C LYS A 42 -8.23 -18.14 10.70
N GLU A 43 -8.11 -17.30 11.73
CA GLU A 43 -9.19 -17.03 12.70
C GLU A 43 -10.42 -16.44 12.02
N LYS A 44 -10.24 -15.55 11.06
CA LYS A 44 -11.29 -14.88 10.29
C LYS A 44 -11.83 -15.71 9.13
N GLU A 45 -11.20 -16.84 8.82
CA GLU A 45 -11.51 -17.69 7.67
C GLU A 45 -11.39 -16.93 6.34
N TYR A 46 -10.41 -16.00 6.23
CA TYR A 46 -10.17 -15.24 5.00
C TYR A 46 -9.39 -16.06 3.98
N VAL A 47 -9.73 -15.88 2.72
CA VAL A 47 -8.98 -16.39 1.58
C VAL A 47 -8.31 -15.22 0.87
N ILE A 48 -7.01 -15.09 1.04
CA ILE A 48 -6.23 -14.03 0.40
C ILE A 48 -5.85 -14.48 -1.01
N GLU A 49 -6.38 -13.80 -2.02
CA GLU A 49 -6.05 -14.09 -3.41
C GLU A 49 -4.78 -13.38 -3.87
N LYS A 50 -4.53 -12.15 -3.39
CA LYS A 50 -3.35 -11.37 -3.77
C LYS A 50 -2.82 -10.55 -2.61
N ILE A 51 -1.50 -10.37 -2.59
CA ILE A 51 -0.78 -9.39 -1.79
C ILE A 51 -0.54 -8.17 -2.67
N LEU A 52 -1.05 -7.02 -2.28
CA LEU A 52 -0.89 -5.76 -3.00
C LEU A 52 0.13 -4.90 -2.25
N LEU A 53 1.22 -4.55 -2.91
CA LEU A 53 2.27 -3.71 -2.31
C LEU A 53 2.13 -2.28 -2.84
N THR A 54 1.96 -1.31 -1.93
CA THR A 54 1.89 0.11 -2.31
C THR A 54 3.24 0.61 -2.77
N HIS A 55 4.32 0.12 -2.17
CA HIS A 55 5.71 0.37 -2.55
C HIS A 55 6.64 -0.68 -1.90
N GLY A 56 7.91 -0.65 -2.27
CA GLY A 56 8.85 -1.70 -1.92
C GLY A 56 9.73 -1.45 -0.69
N HIS A 57 9.39 -0.57 0.25
CA HIS A 57 10.15 -0.46 1.51
C HIS A 57 9.95 -1.66 2.43
N THR A 58 10.98 -1.96 3.21
CA THR A 58 11.09 -3.18 4.03
C THR A 58 9.93 -3.36 5.00
N ASP A 59 9.43 -2.29 5.57
CA ASP A 59 8.32 -2.29 6.54
C ASP A 59 6.94 -2.51 5.90
N HIS A 60 6.83 -2.47 4.56
CA HIS A 60 5.63 -2.80 3.80
C HIS A 60 5.67 -4.19 3.16
N ILE A 61 6.87 -4.78 3.01
CA ILE A 61 7.05 -6.02 2.25
C ILE A 61 7.58 -7.20 3.08
N GLY A 62 7.98 -6.98 4.33
CA GLY A 62 8.78 -7.93 5.10
C GLY A 62 8.11 -9.29 5.36
N ALA A 63 6.78 -9.37 5.39
CA ALA A 63 6.06 -10.63 5.52
C ALA A 63 5.57 -11.21 4.18
N ALA A 64 5.65 -10.45 3.07
CA ALA A 64 5.02 -10.81 1.80
C ALA A 64 5.50 -12.16 1.25
N ALA A 65 6.80 -12.42 1.24
CA ALA A 65 7.35 -13.67 0.72
C ALA A 65 6.83 -14.91 1.49
N LYS A 66 6.76 -14.81 2.83
CA LYS A 66 6.28 -15.91 3.67
C LYS A 66 4.78 -16.14 3.53
N LEU A 67 4.00 -15.06 3.44
CA LEU A 67 2.56 -15.16 3.19
C LEU A 67 2.28 -15.80 1.83
N ARG A 68 2.98 -15.38 0.77
CA ARG A 68 2.88 -16.00 -0.56
C ARG A 68 3.14 -17.50 -0.51
N GLU A 69 4.23 -17.92 0.14
CA GLU A 69 4.61 -19.34 0.25
C GLU A 69 3.52 -20.18 0.94
N ILE A 70 2.94 -19.67 2.04
CA ILE A 70 1.99 -20.43 2.86
C ILE A 70 0.57 -20.39 2.30
N LEU A 71 0.13 -19.22 1.80
CA LEU A 71 -1.24 -19.01 1.31
C LEU A 71 -1.41 -19.38 -0.17
N GLY A 72 -0.31 -19.47 -0.93
CA GLY A 72 -0.36 -19.70 -2.37
C GLY A 72 -0.91 -18.53 -3.18
N CYS A 73 -0.90 -17.31 -2.60
CA CYS A 73 -1.37 -16.10 -3.26
C CYS A 73 -0.24 -15.40 -4.04
N GLU A 74 -0.62 -14.47 -4.93
CA GLU A 74 0.31 -13.75 -5.80
C GLU A 74 0.70 -12.40 -5.19
N ILE A 75 1.96 -11.96 -5.41
CA ILE A 75 2.45 -10.63 -5.05
C ILE A 75 2.34 -9.71 -6.26
N VAL A 76 1.72 -8.54 -6.06
CA VAL A 76 1.52 -7.51 -7.07
C VAL A 76 2.17 -6.21 -6.60
N ILE A 77 2.95 -5.58 -7.46
CA ILE A 77 3.60 -4.27 -7.22
C ILE A 77 3.64 -3.48 -8.53
N HIS A 78 3.84 -2.17 -8.44
CA HIS A 78 4.08 -1.34 -9.63
C HIS A 78 5.38 -1.75 -10.35
N GLN A 79 5.45 -1.58 -11.68
CA GLN A 79 6.62 -1.99 -12.48
C GLN A 79 7.96 -1.37 -12.01
N GLU A 80 7.93 -0.14 -11.48
CA GLU A 80 9.11 0.52 -10.91
C GLU A 80 9.54 -0.11 -9.56
N GLY A 81 8.73 -1.00 -8.98
CA GLY A 81 9.00 -1.70 -7.72
C GLY A 81 10.06 -2.79 -7.85
N ARG A 82 10.38 -3.24 -9.07
CA ARG A 82 11.36 -4.31 -9.29
C ARG A 82 12.68 -4.07 -8.56
N ILE A 83 13.25 -2.87 -8.70
CA ILE A 83 14.52 -2.53 -8.07
C ILE A 83 14.45 -2.58 -6.54
N TYR A 84 13.32 -2.17 -5.95
CA TYR A 84 13.12 -2.24 -4.51
C TYR A 84 13.05 -3.70 -4.03
N LEU A 85 12.38 -4.57 -4.77
CA LEU A 85 12.30 -5.98 -4.38
C LEU A 85 13.63 -6.72 -4.53
N GLU A 86 14.47 -6.34 -5.51
CA GLU A 86 15.71 -7.04 -5.87
C GLU A 86 16.96 -6.49 -5.16
N ASP A 87 16.93 -5.26 -4.58
CA ASP A 87 18.10 -4.65 -3.92
C ASP A 87 17.78 -4.22 -2.48
N PRO A 88 18.47 -4.81 -1.47
CA PRO A 88 18.31 -4.45 -0.06
C PRO A 88 18.62 -2.99 0.30
N ASN A 89 19.39 -2.28 -0.54
CA ASN A 89 19.65 -0.86 -0.33
C ASN A 89 18.46 0.00 -0.76
N TRP A 90 17.74 -0.44 -1.79
CA TRP A 90 16.55 0.24 -2.26
C TRP A 90 15.35 -0.02 -1.35
N ASN A 91 15.15 -1.25 -0.89
CA ASN A 91 14.08 -1.56 0.06
C ASN A 91 14.44 -1.21 1.51
N LEU A 92 15.65 -0.73 1.77
CA LEU A 92 16.19 -0.34 3.07
C LEU A 92 16.43 -1.50 4.05
N SER A 93 16.22 -2.77 3.67
CA SER A 93 16.50 -3.89 4.55
C SER A 93 17.99 -4.04 4.90
N SER A 94 18.89 -3.46 4.08
CA SER A 94 20.33 -3.39 4.38
C SER A 94 20.65 -2.58 5.66
N GLN A 95 19.71 -1.78 6.16
CA GLN A 95 19.85 -1.02 7.41
C GLN A 95 19.51 -1.85 8.66
N PHE A 96 19.04 -3.09 8.47
CA PHE A 96 18.67 -4.03 9.52
C PHE A 96 19.56 -5.28 9.49
N ASP A 97 19.53 -6.10 10.54
CA ASP A 97 20.42 -7.25 10.71
C ASP A 97 20.22 -8.37 9.69
N ALA A 98 19.09 -8.41 9.00
CA ALA A 98 18.76 -9.43 8.02
C ALA A 98 18.27 -8.83 6.69
N PRO A 99 19.18 -8.34 5.84
CA PRO A 99 18.83 -7.88 4.49
C PRO A 99 18.15 -8.99 3.67
N PHE A 100 17.11 -8.62 2.90
CA PHE A 100 16.38 -9.59 2.08
C PHE A 100 15.96 -9.01 0.74
N THR A 101 15.65 -9.91 -0.17
CA THR A 101 15.03 -9.65 -1.48
C THR A 101 13.83 -10.55 -1.67
N LEU A 102 12.93 -10.16 -2.57
CA LEU A 102 11.83 -11.00 -3.01
C LEU A 102 11.52 -10.71 -4.48
N SER A 103 10.57 -11.44 -5.06
CA SER A 103 10.07 -11.19 -6.41
C SER A 103 8.56 -11.04 -6.39
N ALA A 104 8.02 -10.21 -7.26
CA ALA A 104 6.59 -10.15 -7.52
C ALA A 104 6.20 -11.14 -8.61
N ASP A 105 4.94 -11.57 -8.57
CA ASP A 105 4.34 -12.41 -9.59
C ASP A 105 3.74 -11.56 -10.71
N HIS A 106 3.24 -10.34 -10.39
CA HIS A 106 2.69 -9.40 -11.35
C HIS A 106 3.19 -7.98 -11.13
N TYR A 107 3.41 -7.29 -12.24
CA TYR A 107 3.76 -5.88 -12.28
C TYR A 107 2.62 -5.10 -12.93
N VAL A 108 2.22 -3.99 -12.28
CA VAL A 108 1.08 -3.15 -12.70
C VAL A 108 1.50 -1.73 -13.03
N GLU A 109 0.64 -1.04 -13.77
CA GLU A 109 0.78 0.37 -14.17
C GLU A 109 -0.42 1.20 -13.68
N HIS A 110 -0.29 2.53 -13.83
CA HIS A 110 -1.38 3.45 -13.53
C HIS A 110 -2.64 3.13 -14.35
N GLY A 111 -3.77 3.01 -13.67
CA GLY A 111 -5.07 2.75 -14.29
C GLY A 111 -5.45 1.27 -14.37
N ASP A 112 -4.50 0.35 -14.11
CA ASP A 112 -4.82 -1.08 -14.07
C ASP A 112 -5.85 -1.38 -12.99
N GLU A 113 -6.70 -2.38 -13.24
CA GLU A 113 -7.67 -2.89 -12.29
C GLU A 113 -7.26 -4.29 -11.82
N ILE A 114 -7.28 -4.49 -10.51
CA ILE A 114 -7.03 -5.79 -9.88
C ILE A 114 -8.32 -6.24 -9.22
N ALA A 115 -8.87 -7.35 -9.70
CA ALA A 115 -10.13 -7.92 -9.21
C ALA A 115 -9.90 -9.29 -8.58
N LEU A 116 -10.80 -9.68 -7.68
CA LEU A 116 -10.85 -11.05 -7.18
C LEU A 116 -11.24 -12.02 -8.30
N GLU A 117 -10.70 -13.23 -8.24
CA GLU A 117 -11.07 -14.30 -9.17
C GLU A 117 -12.52 -14.72 -8.98
N VAL A 118 -12.96 -14.82 -7.72
CA VAL A 118 -14.32 -15.26 -7.37
C VAL A 118 -15.38 -14.16 -7.51
N ASN A 119 -14.98 -12.89 -7.56
CA ASN A 119 -15.89 -11.75 -7.68
C ASN A 119 -15.23 -10.59 -8.42
N LYS A 120 -15.43 -10.52 -9.73
CA LYS A 120 -14.81 -9.49 -10.59
C LYS A 120 -15.30 -8.05 -10.32
N ASP A 121 -16.41 -7.88 -9.60
CA ASP A 121 -16.91 -6.57 -9.17
C ASP A 121 -16.21 -6.06 -7.89
N PHE A 122 -15.53 -6.94 -7.18
CA PHE A 122 -14.69 -6.58 -6.05
C PHE A 122 -13.27 -6.36 -6.54
N LYS A 123 -12.91 -5.10 -6.70
CA LYS A 123 -11.66 -4.70 -7.35
C LYS A 123 -11.10 -3.38 -6.80
N VAL A 124 -9.84 -3.16 -7.07
CA VAL A 124 -9.14 -1.89 -6.85
C VAL A 124 -8.53 -1.40 -8.16
N ARG A 125 -8.41 -0.09 -8.31
CA ARG A 125 -7.70 0.57 -9.41
C ARG A 125 -6.37 1.10 -8.91
N VAL A 126 -5.32 0.88 -9.68
CA VAL A 126 -3.97 1.35 -9.41
C VAL A 126 -3.85 2.84 -9.72
N ILE A 127 -3.43 3.64 -8.76
CA ILE A 127 -3.15 5.06 -8.93
C ILE A 127 -1.67 5.30 -8.67
N TYR A 128 -0.90 5.52 -9.72
CA TYR A 128 0.53 5.81 -9.61
C TYR A 128 0.77 7.21 -9.06
N ALA A 129 1.40 7.30 -7.90
CA ALA A 129 1.68 8.57 -7.21
C ALA A 129 3.08 8.55 -6.59
N PRO A 130 4.14 8.57 -7.43
CA PRO A 130 5.51 8.46 -6.98
C PRO A 130 6.04 9.70 -6.30
N GLY A 131 7.11 9.52 -5.49
CA GLY A 131 7.86 10.61 -4.89
C GLY A 131 8.27 10.37 -3.45
N HIS A 132 7.56 9.56 -2.67
CA HIS A 132 8.09 8.88 -1.50
C HIS A 132 9.10 7.83 -1.97
N THR A 133 8.67 6.98 -2.87
CA THR A 133 9.48 6.05 -3.66
C THR A 133 9.21 6.26 -5.15
N ALA A 134 9.98 5.62 -6.03
CA ALA A 134 9.74 5.67 -7.47
C ALA A 134 8.53 4.82 -7.88
N ASP A 135 8.19 3.78 -7.12
CA ASP A 135 7.13 2.81 -7.38
C ASP A 135 5.81 3.10 -6.66
N GLY A 136 5.73 4.16 -5.86
CA GLY A 136 4.58 4.45 -5.02
C GLY A 136 3.24 4.46 -5.75
N VAL A 137 2.30 3.61 -5.30
CA VAL A 137 0.92 3.57 -5.79
C VAL A 137 -0.09 3.64 -4.64
N ALA A 138 -1.29 4.12 -4.96
CA ALA A 138 -2.46 3.89 -4.14
C ALA A 138 -3.38 2.86 -4.81
N TYR A 139 -4.02 2.02 -4.03
CA TYR A 139 -5.06 1.09 -4.48
C TYR A 139 -6.44 1.67 -4.14
N TYR A 140 -7.16 2.15 -5.15
CA TYR A 140 -8.45 2.80 -4.99
C TYR A 140 -9.60 1.84 -5.22
N ALA A 141 -10.37 1.55 -4.17
CA ALA A 141 -11.62 0.82 -4.20
C ALA A 141 -12.78 1.80 -4.40
N GLU A 142 -13.07 2.12 -5.65
CA GLU A 142 -14.05 3.15 -6.04
C GLU A 142 -15.44 2.88 -5.46
N LYS A 143 -15.89 1.61 -5.49
CA LYS A 143 -17.20 1.20 -4.98
C LYS A 143 -17.39 1.50 -3.49
N ASP A 144 -16.32 1.39 -2.71
CA ASP A 144 -16.36 1.61 -1.26
C ASP A 144 -15.88 3.02 -0.87
N GLY A 145 -15.43 3.83 -1.84
CA GLY A 145 -14.95 5.19 -1.63
C GLY A 145 -13.70 5.26 -0.75
N VAL A 146 -12.77 4.33 -0.91
CA VAL A 146 -11.56 4.23 -0.08
C VAL A 146 -10.31 4.03 -0.93
N ALA A 147 -9.16 4.51 -0.46
CA ALA A 147 -7.87 4.28 -1.08
C ALA A 147 -6.82 3.90 -0.03
N PHE A 148 -6.08 2.82 -0.30
CA PHE A 148 -4.90 2.42 0.47
C PHE A 148 -3.70 3.13 -0.15
N VAL A 149 -3.15 4.09 0.57
CA VAL A 149 -2.21 5.06 -0.03
C VAL A 149 -0.76 4.85 0.38
N GLY A 150 -0.47 3.82 1.18
CA GLY A 150 0.88 3.59 1.71
C GLY A 150 1.45 4.88 2.28
N ASP A 151 2.68 5.22 1.91
CA ASP A 151 3.41 6.38 2.40
C ASP A 151 3.34 7.60 1.47
N ILE A 152 2.31 7.69 0.63
CA ILE A 152 2.10 8.85 -0.24
C ILE A 152 1.66 10.07 0.58
N ILE A 153 0.63 9.90 1.41
CA ILE A 153 0.02 10.96 2.21
C ILE A 153 -0.48 10.41 3.54
N PHE A 154 -0.30 11.18 4.60
CA PHE A 154 -0.74 10.90 5.96
C PHE A 154 -1.69 11.99 6.44
N GLU A 155 -2.29 11.80 7.61
CA GLU A 155 -3.08 12.85 8.26
C GLU A 155 -2.19 14.08 8.55
N GLY A 156 -2.42 15.17 7.81
CA GLY A 156 -1.73 16.46 7.97
C GLY A 156 -0.29 16.52 7.44
N THR A 157 0.22 15.45 6.79
CA THR A 157 1.58 15.44 6.23
C THR A 157 1.70 14.48 5.05
N VAL A 158 2.91 14.33 4.51
CA VAL A 158 3.22 13.43 3.40
C VAL A 158 4.43 12.57 3.73
N GLY A 159 4.64 11.49 2.97
CA GLY A 159 5.81 10.66 3.11
C GLY A 159 7.13 11.41 2.91
N ARG A 160 8.18 10.96 3.57
CA ARG A 160 9.53 11.48 3.31
C ARG A 160 9.95 11.16 1.88
N SER A 161 10.87 11.92 1.35
CA SER A 161 11.28 11.80 -0.06
C SER A 161 12.79 11.97 -0.27
N ASP A 162 13.54 11.70 0.79
CA ASP A 162 15.01 11.79 0.85
C ASP A 162 15.72 10.43 0.80
N LEU A 163 14.95 9.35 0.59
CA LEU A 163 15.44 7.98 0.45
C LEU A 163 15.62 7.61 -1.04
N PRO A 164 16.25 6.47 -1.38
CA PRO A 164 16.44 6.04 -2.76
C PRO A 164 15.16 6.07 -3.59
N GLY A 165 15.19 6.75 -4.73
CA GLY A 165 14.02 6.94 -5.61
C GLY A 165 13.05 8.04 -5.17
N GLY A 166 13.27 8.68 -4.01
CA GLY A 166 12.43 9.76 -3.48
C GLY A 166 12.64 11.10 -4.20
N ASN A 167 11.58 11.92 -4.25
CA ASN A 167 11.60 13.28 -4.80
C ASN A 167 10.40 14.08 -4.30
N SER A 168 10.63 15.11 -3.49
CA SER A 168 9.58 15.92 -2.86
C SER A 168 8.66 16.60 -3.88
N ASN A 169 9.23 17.21 -4.92
CA ASN A 169 8.42 17.91 -5.93
C ASN A 169 7.52 16.94 -6.70
N ARG A 170 8.04 15.74 -7.00
CA ARG A 170 7.28 14.69 -7.66
C ARG A 170 6.14 14.19 -6.77
N LEU A 171 6.40 13.99 -5.47
CA LEU A 171 5.39 13.55 -4.50
C LEU A 171 4.24 14.56 -4.40
N LEU A 172 4.55 15.84 -4.18
CA LEU A 172 3.52 16.88 -4.06
C LEU A 172 2.71 17.04 -5.34
N SER A 173 3.38 16.98 -6.50
CA SER A 173 2.72 17.03 -7.80
C SER A 173 1.82 15.81 -8.03
N ALA A 174 2.28 14.61 -7.66
CA ALA A 174 1.52 13.37 -7.78
C ALA A 174 0.28 13.37 -6.86
N ILE A 175 0.41 13.84 -5.62
CA ILE A 175 -0.73 13.96 -4.70
C ILE A 175 -1.79 14.88 -5.28
N ARG A 176 -1.39 16.08 -5.77
CA ARG A 176 -2.34 17.03 -6.38
C ARG A 176 -3.02 16.47 -7.62
N ALA A 177 -2.25 15.83 -8.51
CA ALA A 177 -2.73 15.34 -9.80
C ALA A 177 -3.50 14.03 -9.71
N GLN A 178 -3.29 13.20 -8.69
CA GLN A 178 -3.84 11.86 -8.61
C GLN A 178 -4.73 11.67 -7.37
N ILE A 179 -4.23 11.95 -6.18
CA ILE A 179 -4.98 11.69 -4.94
C ILE A 179 -6.09 12.74 -4.74
N PHE A 180 -5.77 14.02 -4.96
CA PHE A 180 -6.74 15.11 -4.78
C PHE A 180 -7.79 15.21 -5.90
N THR A 181 -7.69 14.41 -6.95
CA THR A 181 -8.73 14.27 -7.98
C THR A 181 -9.78 13.22 -7.62
N LEU A 182 -9.53 12.40 -6.60
CA LEU A 182 -10.53 11.48 -6.06
C LEU A 182 -11.70 12.25 -5.43
N PRO A 183 -12.88 11.64 -5.30
CA PRO A 183 -14.00 12.24 -4.59
C PRO A 183 -13.59 12.72 -3.19
N GLU A 184 -14.05 13.88 -2.77
CA GLU A 184 -13.69 14.51 -1.49
C GLU A 184 -14.00 13.63 -0.26
N THR A 185 -15.00 12.76 -0.39
CA THR A 185 -15.40 11.81 0.65
C THR A 185 -14.53 10.56 0.71
N THR A 186 -13.60 10.38 -0.23
CA THR A 186 -12.73 9.20 -0.25
C THR A 186 -11.88 9.15 1.01
N ILE A 187 -12.00 8.04 1.75
CA ILE A 187 -11.16 7.76 2.92
C ILE A 187 -9.80 7.28 2.44
N LEU A 188 -8.74 7.85 3.02
CA LEU A 188 -7.35 7.50 2.74
C LEU A 188 -6.81 6.68 3.91
N TYR A 189 -6.37 5.46 3.63
CA TYR A 189 -5.75 4.53 4.57
C TYR A 189 -4.23 4.53 4.34
N PRO A 190 -3.45 5.23 5.17
CA PRO A 190 -2.00 5.32 5.03
C PRO A 190 -1.29 4.12 5.63
N GLY A 191 0.00 3.93 5.27
CA GLY A 191 0.87 2.94 5.88
C GLY A 191 1.14 3.20 7.36
N HIS A 192 1.10 4.46 7.79
CA HIS A 192 1.34 4.86 9.17
C HIS A 192 0.35 5.91 9.66
N GLY A 193 0.06 5.89 10.98
CA GLY A 193 -0.79 6.88 11.63
C GLY A 193 -2.29 6.70 11.38
N ASN A 194 -3.05 7.78 11.43
CA ASN A 194 -4.50 7.71 11.34
C ASN A 194 -5.00 7.76 9.89
N ALA A 195 -6.14 7.13 9.63
CA ALA A 195 -6.89 7.36 8.40
C ALA A 195 -7.36 8.82 8.31
N THR A 196 -7.41 9.34 7.09
CA THR A 196 -7.87 10.69 6.79
C THR A 196 -8.83 10.67 5.58
N ASN A 197 -9.10 11.80 4.94
CA ASN A 197 -9.86 11.85 3.71
C ASN A 197 -9.37 12.97 2.79
N VAL A 198 -9.72 12.86 1.52
CA VAL A 198 -9.29 13.80 0.48
C VAL A 198 -9.67 15.25 0.82
N LYS A 199 -10.89 15.50 1.27
CA LYS A 199 -11.36 16.86 1.61
C LYS A 199 -10.51 17.47 2.70
N LYS A 200 -10.32 16.74 3.82
CA LYS A 200 -9.55 17.22 4.96
C LYS A 200 -8.13 17.59 4.56
N GLU A 201 -7.45 16.74 3.81
CA GLU A 201 -6.06 17.00 3.42
C GLU A 201 -5.94 18.18 2.43
N LYS A 202 -6.89 18.36 1.52
CA LYS A 202 -6.95 19.53 0.65
C LYS A 202 -7.12 20.83 1.42
N GLU A 203 -7.98 20.84 2.44
CA GLU A 203 -8.39 22.05 3.16
C GLU A 203 -7.45 22.41 4.31
N THR A 204 -6.85 21.41 4.98
CA THR A 204 -6.18 21.62 6.26
C THR A 204 -4.72 21.17 6.33
N SER A 205 -4.24 20.40 5.36
CA SER A 205 -2.86 19.92 5.41
C SER A 205 -1.86 21.09 5.27
N PRO A 206 -0.97 21.28 6.25
CA PRO A 206 0.01 22.38 6.21
C PRO A 206 0.93 22.29 4.98
N VAL A 207 1.19 21.06 4.50
CA VAL A 207 2.08 20.82 3.35
C VAL A 207 1.55 21.47 2.07
N PHE A 208 0.22 21.58 1.92
CA PHE A 208 -0.40 22.11 0.71
C PHE A 208 -0.87 23.57 0.84
N ASN A 209 -1.06 24.06 2.07
CA ASN A 209 -1.58 25.41 2.34
C ASN A 209 -0.49 26.49 2.45
N PHE A 210 0.80 26.12 2.48
CA PHE A 210 1.91 27.09 2.51
C PHE A 210 2.45 27.49 1.13
N PHE A 211 1.92 26.95 0.05
CA PHE A 211 2.43 27.13 -1.31
C PHE A 211 1.40 27.72 -2.30
N ASP A 212 0.31 28.27 -1.79
CA ASP A 212 -0.66 29.06 -2.59
C ASP A 212 -0.40 30.57 -2.50
#